data_9bf79f6a552b7d99488c00026a7d8766
#
_entry.id   9bf79f6a552b7d99488c00026a7d8766
#
_cell.length_a   1.000
_cell.length_b   1.000
_cell.length_c   1.000
_cell.angle_alpha   90.00
_cell.angle_beta   90.00
_cell.angle_gamma   90.00
#
_symmetry.space_group_name_H-M   'P 1'
#
loop_
_entity.id
_entity.type
_entity.pdbx_description
1 polymer ?
#
loop_
_entity_poly.entity_id
_entity_poly.type
_entity_poly.pdbx_seq_one_letter_code
_entity_poly.pdbx_strand_id
1 'polypeptide(L)'
;MTEQFVATFKRSEAPSSRGKYLSRVFGIFSEEIVRIWAADPRAPFEDLGRPTLRMDGEDGYSTLDFTLRSRESGQVYPAELKCEIEYQGYRYFVLTGTKQLDHHSKPAFAALLDAALKRPGLRAFVNKNEIAVDGAILIWGAATNEGREVVVDAKGFSAVLTIADMIADLQACQSAPFRMLINERRTWSNELCDALLGPG
;
A
#
# COMPACT_ATOMS: atom_id res chain seq x y z
N MET A 1 -4.81 -17.10 9.67
CA MET A 1 -5.70 -15.93 9.37
C MET A 1 -5.27 -15.16 8.14
N THR A 2 -3.99 -14.93 7.92
CA THR A 2 -3.46 -14.25 6.71
C THR A 2 -3.81 -15.01 5.43
N GLU A 3 -3.78 -16.34 5.44
CA GLU A 3 -4.20 -17.18 4.31
C GLU A 3 -5.68 -16.99 3.95
N GLN A 4 -6.56 -16.85 4.94
CA GLN A 4 -7.98 -16.57 4.71
C GLN A 4 -8.20 -15.20 4.09
N PHE A 5 -7.45 -14.19 4.52
CA PHE A 5 -7.47 -12.86 3.91
C PHE A 5 -7.07 -12.92 2.44
N VAL A 6 -5.91 -13.52 2.13
CA VAL A 6 -5.44 -13.69 0.75
C VAL A 6 -6.43 -14.52 -0.08
N ALA A 7 -6.97 -15.61 0.47
CA ALA A 7 -7.95 -16.46 -0.20
C ALA A 7 -9.23 -15.71 -0.58
N THR A 8 -9.65 -14.71 0.20
CA THR A 8 -10.82 -13.88 -0.12
C THR A 8 -10.70 -13.19 -1.48
N PHE A 9 -9.48 -12.76 -1.84
CA PHE A 9 -9.20 -12.08 -3.10
C PHE A 9 -8.80 -13.03 -4.25
N LYS A 10 -8.48 -14.28 -3.95
CA LYS A 10 -8.06 -15.29 -4.96
C LYS A 10 -9.19 -16.13 -5.55
N ARG A 11 -10.43 -16.05 -5.06
CA ARG A 11 -11.53 -16.91 -5.53
C ARG A 11 -11.81 -16.69 -7.01
N SER A 12 -11.61 -17.76 -7.82
CA SER A 12 -11.74 -17.73 -9.29
C SER A 12 -13.17 -17.73 -9.82
N GLU A 13 -14.12 -18.22 -9.02
CA GLU A 13 -15.49 -18.51 -9.44
C GLU A 13 -16.50 -17.41 -9.07
N ALA A 14 -16.00 -16.28 -8.58
CA ALA A 14 -16.86 -15.20 -8.15
C ALA A 14 -17.33 -14.35 -9.33
N PRO A 15 -18.58 -13.84 -9.32
CA PRO A 15 -19.05 -12.89 -10.32
C PRO A 15 -18.11 -11.70 -10.46
N SER A 16 -17.96 -11.14 -11.66
CA SER A 16 -17.09 -9.96 -11.91
C SER A 16 -17.46 -8.75 -11.04
N SER A 17 -18.74 -8.62 -10.66
CA SER A 17 -19.23 -7.60 -9.73
C SER A 17 -18.61 -7.72 -8.33
N ARG A 18 -18.33 -8.93 -7.85
CA ARG A 18 -17.68 -9.16 -6.55
C ARG A 18 -16.25 -8.65 -6.55
N GLY A 19 -15.47 -8.92 -7.60
CA GLY A 19 -14.10 -8.43 -7.74
C GLY A 19 -14.05 -6.91 -7.73
N LYS A 20 -14.91 -6.23 -8.48
CA LYS A 20 -15.04 -4.77 -8.50
C LYS A 20 -15.41 -4.18 -7.14
N TYR A 21 -16.35 -4.82 -6.44
CA TYR A 21 -16.75 -4.41 -5.09
C TYR A 21 -15.57 -4.53 -4.11
N LEU A 22 -14.93 -5.71 -4.07
CA LEU A 22 -13.80 -5.95 -3.17
C LEU A 22 -12.62 -5.02 -3.47
N SER A 23 -12.33 -4.69 -4.73
CA SER A 23 -11.28 -3.74 -5.09
C SER A 23 -11.54 -2.36 -4.50
N ARG A 24 -12.79 -1.88 -4.55
CA ARG A 24 -13.15 -0.58 -3.96
C ARG A 24 -13.08 -0.59 -2.45
N VAL A 25 -13.66 -1.62 -1.82
CA VAL A 25 -13.62 -1.77 -0.36
C VAL A 25 -12.19 -1.89 0.12
N PHE A 26 -11.38 -2.71 -0.54
CA PHE A 26 -9.97 -2.87 -0.18
C PHE A 26 -9.17 -1.57 -0.31
N GLY A 27 -9.40 -0.77 -1.36
CA GLY A 27 -8.76 0.54 -1.51
C GLY A 27 -9.02 1.47 -0.33
N ILE A 28 -10.24 1.44 0.24
CA ILE A 28 -10.59 2.24 1.43
C ILE A 28 -9.83 1.76 2.68
N PHE A 29 -9.75 0.44 2.88
CA PHE A 29 -9.12 -0.14 4.08
C PHE A 29 -7.60 -0.08 4.04
N SER A 30 -6.99 -0.25 2.89
CA SER A 30 -5.55 -0.49 2.78
C SER A 30 -4.70 0.67 3.28
N GLU A 31 -5.05 1.90 2.94
CA GLU A 31 -4.34 3.08 3.46
C GLU A 31 -4.48 3.23 4.98
N GLU A 32 -5.69 2.96 5.53
CA GLU A 32 -5.92 3.02 6.98
C GLU A 32 -5.14 1.93 7.73
N ILE A 33 -5.04 0.73 7.14
CA ILE A 33 -4.23 -0.36 7.70
C ILE A 33 -2.76 0.04 7.78
N VAL A 34 -2.20 0.62 6.70
CA VAL A 34 -0.82 1.11 6.70
C VAL A 34 -0.61 2.15 7.80
N ARG A 35 -1.52 3.14 7.94
CA ARG A 35 -1.40 4.18 8.96
C ARG A 35 -1.46 3.62 10.37
N ILE A 36 -2.40 2.70 10.65
CA ILE A 36 -2.52 2.05 11.97
C ILE A 36 -1.27 1.22 12.27
N TRP A 37 -0.77 0.47 11.27
CA TRP A 37 0.44 -0.32 11.43
C TRP A 37 1.66 0.56 11.71
N ALA A 38 1.86 1.62 10.92
CA ALA A 38 2.98 2.54 11.10
C ALA A 38 2.90 3.38 12.40
N ALA A 39 1.69 3.59 12.94
CA ALA A 39 1.50 4.24 14.23
C ALA A 39 1.83 3.31 15.42
N ASP A 40 1.86 1.99 15.23
CA ASP A 40 2.23 1.05 16.29
C ASP A 40 3.76 1.12 16.54
N PRO A 41 4.23 1.37 17.78
CA PRO A 41 5.65 1.49 18.06
C PRO A 41 6.46 0.20 17.82
N ARG A 42 5.78 -0.95 17.67
CA ARG A 42 6.40 -2.24 17.35
C ARG A 42 6.63 -2.44 15.86
N ALA A 43 5.97 -1.64 15.01
CA ALA A 43 6.23 -1.67 13.57
C ALA A 43 7.65 -1.18 13.27
N PRO A 44 8.34 -1.75 12.27
CA PRO A 44 9.70 -1.34 11.92
C PRO A 44 9.78 0.07 11.29
N PHE A 45 8.64 0.62 10.88
CA PHE A 45 8.54 1.94 10.27
C PHE A 45 7.49 2.80 10.96
N GLU A 46 7.67 4.12 10.87
CA GLU A 46 6.64 5.11 11.19
C GLU A 46 6.32 5.96 9.95
N ASP A 47 5.08 6.46 9.85
CA ASP A 47 4.65 7.32 8.75
C ASP A 47 4.83 8.79 9.10
N LEU A 48 5.59 9.53 8.29
CA LEU A 48 5.81 10.97 8.42
C LEU A 48 4.77 11.80 7.64
N GLY A 49 3.88 11.15 6.90
CA GLY A 49 2.86 11.78 6.06
C GLY A 49 3.13 11.62 4.56
N ARG A 50 2.29 12.25 3.75
CA ARG A 50 2.35 12.14 2.29
C ARG A 50 3.48 12.99 1.72
N PRO A 51 4.41 12.42 0.95
CA PRO A 51 5.48 13.19 0.32
C PRO A 51 5.01 13.79 -0.99
N THR A 52 5.57 14.95 -1.32
CA THR A 52 5.56 15.52 -2.66
C THR A 52 6.95 15.40 -3.24
N LEU A 53 7.07 14.74 -4.39
CA LEU A 53 8.31 14.55 -5.12
C LEU A 53 8.40 15.50 -6.31
N ARG A 54 9.56 16.11 -6.54
CA ARG A 54 9.87 16.99 -7.65
C ARG A 54 11.23 16.62 -8.25
N MET A 55 11.33 16.72 -9.55
CA MET A 55 12.62 16.64 -10.25
C MET A 55 13.11 18.05 -10.55
N ASP A 56 14.38 18.33 -10.29
CA ASP A 56 14.99 19.63 -10.63
C ASP A 56 14.87 19.92 -12.13
N GLY A 57 14.40 21.12 -12.45
CA GLY A 57 14.24 21.55 -13.85
C GLY A 57 12.96 21.06 -14.53
N GLU A 58 12.10 20.29 -13.84
CA GLU A 58 10.79 19.88 -14.35
C GLU A 58 9.67 20.71 -13.73
N ASP A 59 8.69 21.10 -14.55
CA ASP A 59 7.44 21.68 -14.09
C ASP A 59 6.51 20.56 -13.64
N GLY A 60 6.22 20.53 -12.35
CA GLY A 60 5.29 19.54 -11.81
C GLY A 60 5.77 18.87 -10.53
N TYR A 61 4.88 18.07 -9.97
CA TYR A 61 5.16 17.28 -8.78
C TYR A 61 4.28 16.02 -8.75
N SER A 62 4.73 15.03 -8.03
CA SER A 62 3.97 13.82 -7.74
C SER A 62 3.79 13.67 -6.24
N THR A 63 2.58 13.40 -5.80
CA THR A 63 2.29 13.09 -4.39
C THR A 63 2.11 11.59 -4.25
N LEU A 64 2.85 10.98 -3.33
CA LEU A 64 2.73 9.57 -2.99
C LEU A 64 1.91 9.39 -1.70
N ASP A 65 1.64 8.12 -1.36
CA ASP A 65 0.71 7.83 -0.27
C ASP A 65 1.34 7.98 1.12
N PHE A 66 2.64 7.66 1.28
CA PHE A 66 3.32 7.61 2.58
C PHE A 66 4.78 8.05 2.48
N THR A 67 5.31 8.47 3.63
CA THR A 67 6.75 8.60 3.88
C THR A 67 7.10 7.75 5.09
N LEU A 68 7.76 6.64 4.86
CA LEU A 68 8.11 5.69 5.91
C LEU A 68 9.53 5.95 6.41
N ARG A 69 9.69 6.16 7.73
CA ARG A 69 10.99 6.23 8.38
C ARG A 69 11.26 4.96 9.15
N SER A 70 12.39 4.30 8.87
CA SER A 70 12.83 3.15 9.65
C SER A 70 13.11 3.54 11.09
N ARG A 71 12.51 2.84 12.04
CA ARG A 71 12.76 3.07 13.48
C ARG A 71 14.14 2.59 13.92
N GLU A 72 14.73 1.64 13.20
CA GLU A 72 16.04 1.09 13.47
C GLU A 72 17.16 1.98 12.92
N SER A 73 17.10 2.32 11.63
CA SER A 73 18.18 3.04 10.93
C SER A 73 17.96 4.54 10.83
N GLY A 74 16.73 5.03 11.01
CA GLY A 74 16.34 6.42 10.76
C GLY A 74 16.21 6.79 9.28
N GLN A 75 16.49 5.88 8.36
CA GLN A 75 16.40 6.09 6.92
C GLN A 75 14.97 6.36 6.49
N VAL A 76 14.80 7.21 5.47
CA VAL A 76 13.50 7.72 5.03
C VAL A 76 13.20 7.29 3.59
N TYR A 77 11.99 6.79 3.37
CA TYR A 77 11.54 6.21 2.12
C TYR A 77 10.16 6.75 1.72
N PRO A 78 10.01 7.48 0.62
CA PRO A 78 8.69 7.64 0.01
C PRO A 78 8.14 6.26 -0.36
N ALA A 79 6.84 6.08 -0.14
CA ALA A 79 6.18 4.82 -0.38
C ALA A 79 4.84 5.01 -1.08
N GLU A 80 4.52 4.09 -1.94
CA GLU A 80 3.27 4.10 -2.72
C GLU A 80 2.57 2.76 -2.58
N LEU A 81 1.27 2.83 -2.32
CA LEU A 81 0.40 1.67 -2.27
C LEU A 81 -0.12 1.37 -3.68
N LYS A 82 0.27 0.24 -4.22
CA LYS A 82 -0.23 -0.30 -5.49
C LYS A 82 -0.81 -1.67 -5.25
N CYS A 83 -2.08 -1.70 -4.89
CA CYS A 83 -2.78 -2.95 -4.69
C CYS A 83 -3.99 -3.02 -5.60
N GLU A 84 -3.83 -3.71 -6.69
CA GLU A 84 -4.93 -4.05 -7.59
C GLU A 84 -5.34 -5.50 -7.36
N ILE A 85 -6.63 -5.73 -7.16
CA ILE A 85 -7.15 -7.10 -6.97
C ILE A 85 -7.24 -7.80 -8.32
N GLU A 86 -7.67 -7.04 -9.35
CA GLU A 86 -7.82 -7.55 -10.71
C GLU A 86 -7.66 -6.40 -11.71
N TYR A 87 -6.85 -6.62 -12.72
CA TYR A 87 -6.68 -5.72 -13.86
C TYR A 87 -6.76 -6.52 -15.16
N GLN A 88 -7.71 -6.17 -16.05
CA GLN A 88 -7.90 -6.82 -17.36
C GLN A 88 -7.95 -8.35 -17.31
N GLY A 89 -8.60 -8.93 -16.29
CA GLY A 89 -8.71 -10.37 -16.11
C GLY A 89 -7.49 -11.04 -15.46
N TYR A 90 -6.43 -10.31 -15.19
CA TYR A 90 -5.27 -10.81 -14.45
C TYR A 90 -5.42 -10.51 -12.95
N ARG A 91 -4.92 -11.42 -12.13
CA ARG A 91 -4.96 -11.31 -10.67
C ARG A 91 -3.66 -10.76 -10.16
N TYR A 92 -3.71 -9.50 -9.74
CA TYR A 92 -2.52 -8.78 -9.28
C TYR A 92 -2.37 -8.71 -7.76
N PHE A 93 -3.32 -9.25 -7.00
CA PHE A 93 -3.29 -9.15 -5.55
C PHE A 93 -2.02 -9.72 -4.91
N VAL A 94 -1.49 -10.82 -5.46
CA VAL A 94 -0.23 -11.41 -5.02
C VAL A 94 0.87 -11.06 -6.00
N LEU A 95 1.86 -10.31 -5.54
CA LEU A 95 3.05 -9.97 -6.32
C LEU A 95 3.93 -11.20 -6.48
N THR A 96 4.18 -11.58 -7.72
CA THR A 96 5.00 -12.75 -8.09
C THR A 96 6.15 -12.39 -9.04
N GLY A 97 6.22 -11.13 -9.51
CA GLY A 97 7.28 -10.67 -10.39
C GLY A 97 7.05 -9.29 -10.99
N THR A 98 8.03 -8.80 -11.71
CA THR A 98 8.12 -7.42 -12.21
C THR A 98 7.08 -7.04 -13.26
N LYS A 99 6.61 -8.00 -14.06
CA LYS A 99 5.61 -7.75 -15.11
C LYS A 99 4.28 -7.19 -14.58
N GLN A 100 3.98 -7.46 -13.31
CA GLN A 100 2.81 -6.91 -12.64
C GLN A 100 2.91 -5.39 -12.40
N LEU A 101 4.07 -4.79 -12.56
CA LEU A 101 4.31 -3.36 -12.42
C LEU A 101 4.27 -2.59 -13.75
N ASP A 102 4.34 -3.28 -14.89
CA ASP A 102 4.54 -2.66 -16.21
C ASP A 102 3.34 -1.80 -16.67
N HIS A 103 2.14 -2.04 -16.14
CA HIS A 103 0.95 -1.25 -16.47
C HIS A 103 0.82 0.06 -15.64
N HIS A 104 1.66 0.26 -14.64
CA HIS A 104 1.66 1.49 -13.84
C HIS A 104 2.42 2.61 -14.55
N SER A 105 1.68 3.39 -15.35
CA SER A 105 2.23 4.50 -16.15
C SER A 105 1.97 5.89 -15.55
N LYS A 106 1.37 5.98 -14.36
CA LYS A 106 1.06 7.27 -13.73
C LYS A 106 2.33 7.99 -13.26
N PRO A 107 2.37 9.35 -13.32
CA PRO A 107 3.53 10.12 -12.87
C PRO A 107 4.00 9.80 -11.45
N ALA A 108 3.06 9.54 -10.53
CA ALA A 108 3.40 9.15 -9.15
C ALA A 108 4.23 7.85 -9.08
N PHE A 109 3.93 6.86 -9.92
CA PHE A 109 4.72 5.63 -9.95
C PHE A 109 6.10 5.84 -10.60
N ALA A 110 6.19 6.69 -11.62
CA ALA A 110 7.48 7.09 -12.19
C ALA A 110 8.36 7.79 -11.15
N ALA A 111 7.80 8.75 -10.40
CA ALA A 111 8.52 9.43 -9.32
C ALA A 111 8.95 8.47 -8.20
N LEU A 112 8.14 7.45 -7.88
CA LEU A 112 8.52 6.40 -6.94
C LEU A 112 9.74 5.61 -7.45
N LEU A 113 9.79 5.26 -8.74
CA LEU A 113 10.94 4.58 -9.35
C LEU A 113 12.18 5.48 -9.37
N ASP A 114 12.03 6.77 -9.62
CA ASP A 114 13.14 7.74 -9.56
C ASP A 114 13.72 7.81 -8.14
N ALA A 115 12.86 7.76 -7.10
CA ALA A 115 13.29 7.68 -5.71
C ALA A 115 13.97 6.34 -5.38
N ALA A 116 13.45 5.22 -5.89
CA ALA A 116 14.04 3.89 -5.71
C ALA A 116 15.46 3.83 -6.28
N LEU A 117 15.65 4.41 -7.47
CA LEU A 117 16.94 4.48 -8.16
C LEU A 117 17.85 5.63 -7.66
N LYS A 118 17.41 6.39 -6.65
CA LYS A 118 18.14 7.55 -6.09
C LYS A 118 18.55 8.52 -7.18
N ARG A 119 17.62 8.85 -8.09
CA ARG A 119 17.94 9.67 -9.27
C ARG A 119 18.42 11.06 -8.86
N PRO A 120 19.56 11.53 -9.38
CA PRO A 120 20.06 12.87 -9.09
C PRO A 120 19.03 13.95 -9.43
N GLY A 121 18.90 14.98 -8.56
CA GLY A 121 17.93 16.08 -8.76
C GLY A 121 16.52 15.78 -8.25
N LEU A 122 16.27 14.58 -7.72
CA LEU A 122 15.00 14.30 -7.04
C LEU A 122 14.98 14.95 -5.66
N ARG A 123 13.94 15.76 -5.40
CA ARG A 123 13.69 16.42 -4.12
C ARG A 123 12.37 15.94 -3.54
N ALA A 124 12.34 15.70 -2.25
CA ALA A 124 11.16 15.23 -1.54
C ALA A 124 10.76 16.24 -0.44
N PHE A 125 9.46 16.44 -0.27
CA PHE A 125 8.91 17.36 0.72
C PHE A 125 7.78 16.69 1.49
N VAL A 126 7.80 16.82 2.82
CA VAL A 126 6.70 16.44 3.71
C VAL A 126 6.29 17.65 4.52
N ASN A 127 5.01 17.99 4.53
CA ASN A 127 4.49 19.18 5.21
C ASN A 127 5.27 20.46 4.85
N LYS A 128 5.63 20.63 3.57
CA LYS A 128 6.42 21.74 3.00
C LYS A 128 7.90 21.76 3.40
N ASN A 129 8.36 20.84 4.23
CA ASN A 129 9.77 20.73 4.62
C ASN A 129 10.44 19.75 3.66
N GLU A 130 11.60 20.16 3.13
CA GLU A 130 12.44 19.26 2.33
C GLU A 130 13.07 18.20 3.22
N ILE A 131 13.08 16.97 2.74
CA ILE A 131 13.62 15.81 3.45
C ILE A 131 14.59 15.05 2.52
N ALA A 132 15.67 14.51 3.10
CA ALA A 132 16.50 13.55 2.42
C ALA A 132 15.77 12.20 2.32
N VAL A 133 15.94 11.49 1.19
CA VAL A 133 15.37 10.17 0.98
C VAL A 133 16.46 9.16 0.66
N ASP A 134 16.32 7.95 1.22
CA ASP A 134 17.32 6.89 1.15
C ASP A 134 16.98 5.79 0.14
N GLY A 135 15.93 5.97 -0.62
CA GLY A 135 15.39 5.04 -1.60
C GLY A 135 13.86 5.12 -1.66
N ALA A 136 13.19 4.04 -2.03
CA ALA A 136 11.73 3.98 -2.01
C ALA A 136 11.22 2.60 -1.61
N ILE A 137 9.98 2.56 -1.12
CA ILE A 137 9.28 1.33 -0.71
C ILE A 137 8.01 1.17 -1.56
N LEU A 138 7.82 -0.03 -2.10
CA LEU A 138 6.56 -0.44 -2.72
C LEU A 138 5.68 -1.14 -1.68
N ILE A 139 4.41 -0.74 -1.57
CA ILE A 139 3.42 -1.43 -0.74
C ILE A 139 2.44 -2.16 -1.65
N TRP A 140 2.25 -3.47 -1.43
CA TRP A 140 1.39 -4.34 -2.23
C TRP A 140 0.37 -5.10 -1.37
N GLY A 141 -0.62 -5.77 -1.97
CA GLY A 141 -1.62 -6.54 -1.23
C GLY A 141 -1.03 -7.73 -0.49
N ALA A 142 -0.37 -8.61 -1.23
CA ALA A 142 0.41 -9.74 -0.74
C ALA A 142 1.57 -10.01 -1.71
N ALA A 143 2.57 -10.78 -1.33
CA ALA A 143 3.68 -11.14 -2.22
C ALA A 143 4.22 -12.54 -1.88
N THR A 144 4.78 -13.22 -2.88
CA THR A 144 5.67 -14.36 -2.63
C THR A 144 7.07 -13.84 -2.27
N ASN A 145 7.87 -14.65 -1.59
CA ASN A 145 9.26 -14.26 -1.28
C ASN A 145 10.05 -13.98 -2.55
N GLU A 146 9.97 -14.88 -3.54
CA GLU A 146 10.59 -14.70 -4.84
C GLU A 146 10.10 -13.43 -5.55
N GLY A 147 8.77 -13.16 -5.52
CA GLY A 147 8.20 -11.93 -6.11
C GLY A 147 8.74 -10.67 -5.48
N ARG A 148 8.97 -10.65 -4.15
CA ARG A 148 9.60 -9.52 -3.46
C ARG A 148 11.03 -9.31 -3.93
N GLU A 149 11.85 -10.37 -3.87
CA GLU A 149 13.27 -10.34 -4.23
C GLU A 149 13.46 -9.84 -5.67
N VAL A 150 12.77 -10.46 -6.62
CA VAL A 150 12.86 -10.09 -8.04
C VAL A 150 12.44 -8.63 -8.29
N VAL A 151 11.42 -8.12 -7.59
CA VAL A 151 10.96 -6.73 -7.74
C VAL A 151 11.95 -5.75 -7.10
N VAL A 152 12.47 -6.06 -5.92
CA VAL A 152 13.50 -5.25 -5.24
C VAL A 152 14.72 -5.13 -6.15
N ASP A 153 15.26 -6.24 -6.63
CA ASP A 153 16.48 -6.28 -7.44
C ASP A 153 16.30 -5.57 -8.79
N ALA A 154 15.19 -5.84 -9.48
CA ALA A 154 14.98 -5.32 -10.83
C ALA A 154 14.53 -3.85 -10.89
N LYS A 155 13.90 -3.33 -9.84
CA LYS A 155 13.36 -1.95 -9.81
C LYS A 155 14.09 -1.04 -8.82
N GLY A 156 15.01 -1.55 -8.03
CA GLY A 156 15.85 -0.78 -7.09
C GLY A 156 15.11 -0.37 -5.81
N PHE A 157 13.96 -0.94 -5.51
CA PHE A 157 13.26 -0.65 -4.26
C PHE A 157 14.09 -1.07 -3.05
N SER A 158 14.02 -0.28 -1.98
CA SER A 158 14.65 -0.64 -0.71
C SER A 158 13.92 -1.80 -0.02
N ALA A 159 12.60 -1.90 -0.22
CA ALA A 159 11.78 -3.00 0.24
C ALA A 159 10.45 -3.10 -0.53
N VAL A 160 9.83 -4.27 -0.49
CA VAL A 160 8.42 -4.49 -0.81
C VAL A 160 7.72 -4.91 0.48
N LEU A 161 6.83 -4.06 0.98
CA LEU A 161 5.96 -4.36 2.12
C LEU A 161 4.60 -4.87 1.62
N THR A 162 3.87 -5.61 2.46
CA THR A 162 2.52 -6.05 2.07
C THR A 162 1.48 -5.77 3.14
N ILE A 163 0.27 -5.47 2.68
CA ILE A 163 -0.91 -5.34 3.56
C ILE A 163 -1.17 -6.64 4.33
N ALA A 164 -0.90 -7.80 3.70
CA ALA A 164 -1.06 -9.10 4.34
C ALA A 164 -0.15 -9.26 5.57
N ASP A 165 1.12 -8.82 5.47
CA ASP A 165 2.05 -8.87 6.62
C ASP A 165 1.66 -7.87 7.69
N MET A 166 1.30 -6.63 7.30
CA MET A 166 0.85 -5.61 8.26
C MET A 166 -0.38 -6.08 9.04
N ILE A 167 -1.34 -6.73 8.39
CA ILE A 167 -2.50 -7.35 9.06
C ILE A 167 -2.04 -8.45 10.02
N ALA A 168 -1.09 -9.29 9.61
CA ALA A 168 -0.56 -10.34 10.48
C ALA A 168 0.08 -9.76 11.75
N ASP A 169 0.90 -8.72 11.61
CA ASP A 169 1.51 -8.00 12.73
C ASP A 169 0.46 -7.41 13.67
N LEU A 170 -0.53 -6.69 13.11
CA LEU A 170 -1.61 -6.06 13.88
C LEU A 170 -2.50 -7.08 14.60
N GLN A 171 -2.70 -8.27 14.02
CA GLN A 171 -3.41 -9.38 14.65
C GLN A 171 -2.58 -10.03 15.75
N ALA A 172 -1.30 -10.30 15.50
CA ALA A 172 -0.39 -10.90 16.46
C ALA A 172 -0.25 -10.04 17.73
N CYS A 173 -0.16 -8.73 17.55
CA CYS A 173 -0.08 -7.78 18.65
C CYS A 173 -1.44 -7.37 19.25
N GLN A 174 -2.54 -7.95 18.78
CA GLN A 174 -3.92 -7.64 19.21
C GLN A 174 -4.24 -6.14 19.17
N SER A 175 -3.82 -5.43 18.12
CA SER A 175 -3.98 -3.99 17.97
C SER A 175 -5.43 -3.54 18.20
N ALA A 176 -5.66 -2.73 19.23
CA ALA A 176 -6.98 -2.19 19.53
C ALA A 176 -7.48 -1.22 18.44
N PRO A 177 -6.65 -0.30 17.90
CA PRO A 177 -7.05 0.56 16.80
C PRO A 177 -7.45 -0.22 15.54
N PHE A 178 -6.73 -1.30 15.21
CA PHE A 178 -7.09 -2.15 14.07
C PHE A 178 -8.43 -2.85 14.26
N ARG A 179 -8.68 -3.41 15.46
CA ARG A 179 -9.98 -4.04 15.76
C ARG A 179 -11.11 -3.01 15.72
N MET A 180 -10.88 -1.80 16.22
CA MET A 180 -11.84 -0.71 16.19
C MET A 180 -12.20 -0.32 14.75
N LEU A 181 -11.20 -0.11 13.88
CA LEU A 181 -11.40 0.13 12.45
C LEU A 181 -12.32 -0.92 11.82
N ILE A 182 -12.00 -2.20 11.99
CA ILE A 182 -12.78 -3.29 11.37
C ILE A 182 -14.23 -3.32 11.88
N ASN A 183 -14.43 -3.13 13.19
CA ASN A 183 -15.76 -3.14 13.79
C ASN A 183 -16.60 -1.94 13.30
N GLU A 184 -16.05 -0.74 13.29
CA GLU A 184 -16.74 0.46 12.78
C GLU A 184 -17.15 0.30 11.32
N ARG A 185 -16.23 -0.13 10.44
CA ARG A 185 -16.52 -0.34 9.02
C ARG A 185 -17.59 -1.41 8.82
N ARG A 186 -17.57 -2.46 9.61
CA ARG A 186 -18.61 -3.50 9.60
C ARG A 186 -19.97 -2.93 10.01
N THR A 187 -20.03 -2.15 11.08
CA THR A 187 -21.26 -1.51 11.57
C THR A 187 -21.83 -0.59 10.51
N TRP A 188 -21.04 0.33 9.98
CA TRP A 188 -21.49 1.29 8.94
C TRP A 188 -21.93 0.61 7.64
N SER A 189 -21.28 -0.48 7.26
CA SER A 189 -21.69 -1.27 6.09
C SER A 189 -23.04 -1.94 6.31
N ASN A 190 -23.29 -2.46 7.50
CA ASN A 190 -24.59 -3.06 7.86
C ASN A 190 -25.69 -2.00 7.89
N GLU A 191 -25.46 -0.87 8.56
CA GLU A 191 -26.40 0.26 8.60
C GLU A 191 -26.77 0.75 7.18
N LEU A 192 -25.78 0.87 6.29
CA LEU A 192 -26.03 1.23 4.89
C LEU A 192 -26.87 0.18 4.16
N CYS A 193 -26.53 -1.10 4.33
CA CYS A 193 -27.27 -2.19 3.70
C CYS A 193 -28.73 -2.24 4.20
N ASP A 194 -28.94 -2.08 5.51
CA ASP A 194 -30.26 -2.06 6.11
C ASP A 194 -31.09 -0.88 5.58
N ALA A 195 -30.48 0.31 5.48
CA ALA A 195 -31.13 1.48 4.90
C ALA A 195 -31.52 1.30 3.42
N LEU A 196 -30.70 0.59 2.64
CA LEU A 196 -30.97 0.30 1.24
C LEU A 196 -32.07 -0.74 1.04
N LEU A 197 -32.24 -1.68 1.99
CA LEU A 197 -33.32 -2.67 1.94
C LEU A 197 -34.68 -2.08 2.34
N GLY A 198 -34.67 -0.97 3.08
CA GLY A 198 -35.89 -0.34 3.60
C GLY A 198 -36.46 -1.08 4.84
N PRO A 199 -37.45 -0.50 5.48
CA PRO A 199 -38.13 -1.18 6.57
C PRO A 199 -38.83 -2.43 6.04
N GLY A 200 -38.51 -3.61 6.61
CA GLY A 200 -39.15 -4.89 6.34
C GLY A 200 -40.58 -4.94 6.87
#